data_771a4b3873dd5fa5356766d73eb70a4e
#
_entry.id   771a4b3873dd5fa5356766d73eb70a4e
#
_cell.length_a   1.000
_cell.length_b   1.000
_cell.length_c   1.000
_cell.angle_alpha   90.00
_cell.angle_beta   90.00
_cell.angle_gamma   90.00
#
_symmetry.space_group_name_H-M   'P 1'
#
loop_
_entity.id
_entity.type
_entity.pdbx_description
1 polymer ?
#
loop_
_entity_poly.entity_id
_entity_poly.type
_entity_poly.pdbx_seq_one_letter_code
_entity_poly.pdbx_strand_id
1 'polypeptide(L)'
;MQTRPPEDQQGRHGQRRGPNYALGSYPTEGANAQTRSEQNRMDCRMTLSSVNDEVTQWFFDDYMSTWIGVVSGVIARGTDFILDYWSVPLHYTAGSTAQWLLKATQVVAVSAQTQGRLREQGFATTTIPDYSVMVYNQAGAAIEAIMSRCRADGSEIERQVVHFELAREPVGWRVIGIQSISSAADALTVAWPG
;
A
#
# COMPACT_ATOMS: atom_id res chain seq x y z
N MET A 1 -20.85 55.36 -33.52
CA MET A 1 -21.20 56.12 -32.33
C MET A 1 -20.21 55.74 -31.24
N GLN A 2 -19.20 56.63 -31.08
CA GLN A 2 -18.10 56.50 -30.15
C GLN A 2 -18.51 57.03 -28.79
N THR A 3 -18.18 56.38 -27.71
CA THR A 3 -18.09 57.01 -26.38
C THR A 3 -16.85 56.46 -25.65
N ARG A 4 -15.96 57.41 -25.30
CA ARG A 4 -14.71 57.30 -24.56
C ARG A 4 -14.92 56.93 -23.09
N PRO A 5 -13.84 56.38 -22.44
CA PRO A 5 -13.84 56.16 -20.98
C PRO A 5 -13.43 57.42 -20.20
N PRO A 6 -13.72 57.52 -18.93
CA PRO A 6 -13.18 58.57 -18.04
C PRO A 6 -11.92 58.19 -17.30
N GLU A 7 -11.22 59.21 -16.95
CA GLU A 7 -9.85 59.43 -16.47
C GLU A 7 -9.57 58.94 -15.03
N ASP A 8 -8.27 58.74 -14.86
CA ASP A 8 -7.39 58.84 -13.70
C ASP A 8 -7.94 59.47 -12.40
N GLN A 9 -7.68 58.80 -11.29
CA GLN A 9 -7.39 59.43 -10.00
C GLN A 9 -6.18 58.85 -9.35
N GLN A 10 -5.08 59.56 -9.42
CA GLN A 10 -3.89 59.48 -8.56
C GLN A 10 -4.25 59.78 -7.11
N GLY A 11 -3.96 58.87 -6.19
CA GLY A 11 -4.24 59.03 -4.76
C GLY A 11 -3.13 58.52 -3.86
N ARG A 12 -2.11 59.35 -3.63
CA ARG A 12 -1.30 59.52 -2.41
C ARG A 12 -0.68 58.31 -1.70
N HIS A 13 0.63 58.19 -1.87
CA HIS A 13 1.56 57.53 -0.96
C HIS A 13 1.41 58.03 0.48
N GLY A 14 0.94 57.15 1.38
CA GLY A 14 1.04 57.32 2.83
C GLY A 14 2.10 56.34 3.37
N GLN A 15 3.33 56.77 3.55
CA GLN A 15 4.36 56.05 4.32
C GLN A 15 3.91 55.97 5.79
N ARG A 16 3.44 54.79 6.19
CA ARG A 16 3.32 54.43 7.62
C ARG A 16 4.65 53.82 8.06
N ARG A 17 5.40 54.55 8.91
CA ARG A 17 6.53 54.02 9.69
C ARG A 17 5.98 52.96 10.65
N GLY A 18 6.38 51.70 10.49
CA GLY A 18 6.15 50.63 11.43
C GLY A 18 7.02 50.83 12.70
N PRO A 19 6.57 50.29 13.85
CA PRO A 19 7.31 50.40 15.11
C PRO A 19 8.62 49.60 15.02
N ASN A 20 9.71 50.21 15.48
CA ASN A 20 11.02 49.59 15.72
C ASN A 20 10.86 48.53 16.83
N TYR A 21 10.87 47.26 16.45
CA TYR A 21 11.09 46.18 17.42
C TYR A 21 12.57 46.05 17.69
N ALA A 22 12.96 46.31 18.93
CA ALA A 22 14.30 46.05 19.43
C ALA A 22 14.59 44.55 19.27
N LEU A 23 15.69 44.22 18.61
CA LEU A 23 16.23 42.87 18.55
C LEU A 23 16.68 42.45 19.95
N GLY A 24 15.79 41.79 20.68
CA GLY A 24 16.13 41.05 21.87
C GLY A 24 17.10 39.92 21.49
N SER A 25 18.21 39.84 22.17
CA SER A 25 19.17 38.74 22.08
C SER A 25 18.46 37.43 22.38
N TYR A 26 18.26 36.59 21.35
CA TYR A 26 17.78 35.21 21.52
C TYR A 26 18.88 34.38 22.18
N PRO A 27 18.59 33.62 23.24
CA PRO A 27 19.53 32.65 23.77
C PRO A 27 19.85 31.61 22.71
N THR A 28 21.09 31.17 22.68
CA THR A 28 21.61 30.12 21.78
C THR A 28 20.98 28.77 22.11
N GLU A 29 19.81 28.49 21.52
CA GLU A 29 19.11 27.19 21.62
C GLU A 29 19.57 26.15 20.57
N GLY A 30 20.68 26.36 19.87
CA GLY A 30 21.09 25.53 18.73
C GLY A 30 21.44 24.08 19.10
N ALA A 31 21.99 23.81 20.27
CA ALA A 31 22.41 22.45 20.66
C ALA A 31 21.21 21.53 21.03
N ASN A 32 20.22 22.07 21.72
CA ASN A 32 19.04 21.29 22.14
C ASN A 32 18.07 20.98 20.98
N ALA A 33 17.99 21.82 19.97
CA ALA A 33 17.13 21.60 18.80
C ALA A 33 17.66 20.49 17.90
N GLN A 34 18.98 20.40 17.75
CA GLN A 34 19.64 19.36 16.94
C GLN A 34 19.48 17.97 17.56
N THR A 35 19.73 17.85 18.86
CA THR A 35 19.59 16.60 19.63
C THR A 35 18.14 16.10 19.62
N ARG A 36 17.16 17.00 19.76
CA ARG A 36 15.74 16.68 19.69
C ARG A 36 15.30 16.23 18.30
N SER A 37 15.87 16.82 17.24
CA SER A 37 15.62 16.43 15.87
C SER A 37 16.17 15.03 15.55
N GLU A 38 17.37 14.71 16.07
CA GLU A 38 17.99 13.40 15.91
C GLU A 38 17.22 12.32 16.68
N GLN A 39 16.80 12.62 17.92
CA GLN A 39 15.97 11.72 18.72
C GLN A 39 14.64 11.43 18.03
N ASN A 40 13.92 12.45 17.55
CA ASN A 40 12.67 12.27 16.81
C ASN A 40 12.84 11.43 15.53
N ARG A 41 13.97 11.56 14.82
CA ARG A 41 14.27 10.73 13.64
C ARG A 41 14.53 9.27 14.02
N MET A 42 15.22 9.05 15.14
CA MET A 42 15.52 7.71 15.64
C MET A 42 14.26 7.01 16.12
N ASP A 43 13.41 7.70 16.87
CA ASP A 43 12.12 7.19 17.33
C ASP A 43 11.18 6.88 16.14
N CYS A 44 11.16 7.73 15.13
CA CYS A 44 10.40 7.50 13.89
C CYS A 44 10.91 6.26 13.12
N ARG A 45 12.23 6.09 13.00
CA ARG A 45 12.81 4.92 12.34
C ARG A 45 12.51 3.61 13.08
N MET A 46 12.63 3.60 14.42
CA MET A 46 12.28 2.43 15.23
C MET A 46 10.80 2.07 15.10
N THR A 47 9.92 3.06 15.09
CA THR A 47 8.47 2.86 14.91
C THR A 47 8.14 2.28 13.53
N LEU A 48 8.78 2.77 12.46
CA LEU A 48 8.57 2.22 11.11
C LEU A 48 9.16 0.82 10.95
N SER A 49 10.28 0.51 11.61
CA SER A 49 10.82 -0.86 11.63
C SER A 49 9.84 -1.84 12.28
N SER A 50 9.24 -1.47 13.43
CA SER A 50 8.23 -2.32 14.09
C SER A 50 6.96 -2.51 13.24
N VAL A 51 6.56 -1.50 12.45
CA VAL A 51 5.45 -1.63 11.50
C VAL A 51 5.82 -2.56 10.35
N ASN A 52 7.07 -2.50 9.86
CA ASN A 52 7.55 -3.43 8.82
C ASN A 52 7.45 -4.89 9.30
N ASP A 53 7.93 -5.19 10.51
CA ASP A 53 7.88 -6.53 11.08
C ASP A 53 6.43 -7.00 11.26
N GLU A 54 5.55 -6.13 11.76
CA GLU A 54 4.12 -6.44 11.94
C GLU A 54 3.43 -6.73 10.60
N VAL A 55 3.65 -5.90 9.57
CA VAL A 55 3.07 -6.09 8.23
C VAL A 55 3.58 -7.38 7.60
N THR A 56 4.88 -7.64 7.71
CA THR A 56 5.51 -8.84 7.16
C THR A 56 4.91 -10.10 7.80
N GLN A 57 4.85 -10.12 9.14
CA GLN A 57 4.26 -11.24 9.88
C GLN A 57 2.79 -11.44 9.51
N TRP A 58 1.97 -10.37 9.55
CA TRP A 58 0.57 -10.47 9.18
C TRP A 58 0.38 -11.00 7.76
N PHE A 59 1.17 -10.49 6.79
CA PHE A 59 1.01 -10.89 5.40
C PHE A 59 1.40 -12.35 5.14
N PHE A 60 2.56 -12.79 5.64
CA PHE A 60 3.07 -14.13 5.33
C PHE A 60 2.50 -15.20 6.27
N ASP A 61 2.45 -14.93 7.58
CA ASP A 61 2.11 -15.95 8.57
C ASP A 61 0.59 -16.08 8.78
N ASP A 62 -0.19 -15.01 8.54
CA ASP A 62 -1.64 -15.04 8.69
C ASP A 62 -2.35 -15.05 7.33
N TYR A 63 -2.28 -13.96 6.54
CA TYR A 63 -3.03 -13.85 5.30
C TYR A 63 -2.64 -14.92 4.27
N MET A 64 -1.36 -14.99 3.86
CA MET A 64 -0.92 -15.93 2.83
C MET A 64 -1.02 -17.38 3.29
N SER A 65 -0.69 -17.67 4.53
CA SER A 65 -0.84 -19.00 5.13
C SER A 65 -2.30 -19.46 5.09
N THR A 66 -3.23 -18.61 5.53
CA THR A 66 -4.68 -18.90 5.47
C THR A 66 -5.17 -19.04 4.03
N TRP A 67 -4.77 -18.13 3.14
CA TRP A 67 -5.15 -18.17 1.73
C TRP A 67 -4.72 -19.48 1.06
N ILE A 68 -3.47 -19.88 1.24
CA ILE A 68 -2.92 -21.14 0.72
C ILE A 68 -3.70 -22.33 1.30
N GLY A 69 -3.91 -22.35 2.61
CA GLY A 69 -4.61 -23.43 3.29
C GLY A 69 -6.07 -23.60 2.82
N VAL A 70 -6.78 -22.50 2.60
CA VAL A 70 -8.15 -22.53 2.09
C VAL A 70 -8.20 -22.95 0.64
N VAL A 71 -7.32 -22.41 -0.21
CA VAL A 71 -7.33 -22.73 -1.65
C VAL A 71 -6.88 -24.17 -1.92
N SER A 72 -5.90 -24.68 -1.18
CA SER A 72 -5.48 -26.09 -1.27
C SER A 72 -6.47 -27.08 -0.63
N GLY A 73 -7.46 -26.59 0.12
CA GLY A 73 -8.45 -27.42 0.81
C GLY A 73 -7.99 -27.98 2.17
N VAL A 74 -6.81 -27.60 2.66
CA VAL A 74 -6.31 -27.98 3.99
C VAL A 74 -7.11 -27.30 5.10
N ILE A 75 -7.54 -26.05 4.86
CA ILE A 75 -8.40 -25.31 5.78
C ILE A 75 -9.83 -25.26 5.19
N ALA A 76 -10.79 -25.81 5.93
CA ALA A 76 -12.19 -25.83 5.53
C ALA A 76 -12.87 -24.49 5.85
N ARG A 77 -12.83 -23.55 4.90
CA ARG A 77 -13.54 -22.26 4.97
C ARG A 77 -14.23 -21.95 3.65
N GLY A 78 -15.32 -21.18 3.70
CA GLY A 78 -16.00 -20.63 2.52
C GLY A 78 -15.12 -19.61 1.80
N THR A 79 -15.50 -19.24 0.57
CA THR A 79 -14.76 -18.24 -0.25
C THR A 79 -14.84 -16.83 0.32
N ASP A 80 -15.79 -16.57 1.22
CA ASP A 80 -16.02 -15.31 1.93
C ASP A 80 -14.96 -15.02 3.01
N PHE A 81 -14.12 -16.01 3.38
CA PHE A 81 -12.98 -15.79 4.30
C PHE A 81 -12.09 -14.63 3.85
N ILE A 82 -12.07 -14.33 2.56
CA ILE A 82 -11.24 -13.27 1.99
C ILE A 82 -11.60 -11.89 2.56
N LEU A 83 -12.83 -11.70 3.03
CA LEU A 83 -13.29 -10.47 3.66
C LEU A 83 -12.65 -10.21 5.04
N ASP A 84 -12.00 -11.22 5.64
CA ASP A 84 -11.18 -11.02 6.83
C ASP A 84 -9.85 -10.32 6.51
N TYR A 85 -9.46 -10.28 5.23
CA TYR A 85 -8.18 -9.77 4.76
C TYR A 85 -8.30 -8.63 3.76
N TRP A 86 -9.35 -8.61 2.92
CA TRP A 86 -9.55 -7.60 1.90
C TRP A 86 -10.66 -6.63 2.28
N SER A 87 -10.37 -5.34 2.15
CA SER A 87 -11.33 -4.28 2.41
C SER A 87 -12.36 -4.12 1.29
N VAL A 88 -13.40 -3.37 1.61
CA VAL A 88 -14.39 -2.87 0.67
C VAL A 88 -14.54 -1.36 0.92
N PRO A 89 -14.27 -0.52 -0.10
CA PRO A 89 -13.95 -0.83 -1.50
C PRO A 89 -12.52 -1.36 -1.69
N LEU A 90 -12.32 -2.18 -2.73
CA LEU A 90 -11.01 -2.68 -3.15
C LEU A 90 -10.69 -2.23 -4.57
N HIS A 91 -9.51 -1.66 -4.80
CA HIS A 91 -8.99 -1.42 -6.14
C HIS A 91 -8.33 -2.71 -6.67
N TYR A 92 -8.77 -3.18 -7.83
CA TYR A 92 -8.28 -4.43 -8.40
C TYR A 92 -7.90 -4.25 -9.86
N THR A 93 -6.65 -4.60 -10.20
CA THR A 93 -6.20 -4.68 -11.59
C THR A 93 -5.47 -5.99 -11.83
N ALA A 94 -5.79 -6.66 -12.93
CA ALA A 94 -5.14 -7.91 -13.36
C ALA A 94 -5.07 -7.97 -14.89
N GLY A 95 -3.88 -8.07 -15.44
CA GLY A 95 -3.66 -8.03 -16.87
C GLY A 95 -4.23 -6.76 -17.51
N SER A 96 -5.28 -6.88 -18.31
CA SER A 96 -5.98 -5.74 -18.96
C SER A 96 -7.22 -5.25 -18.21
N THR A 97 -7.55 -5.83 -17.07
CA THR A 97 -8.74 -5.48 -16.29
C THR A 97 -8.39 -4.48 -15.19
N ALA A 98 -9.19 -3.43 -15.07
CA ALA A 98 -9.11 -2.48 -13.95
C ALA A 98 -10.51 -2.17 -13.44
N GLN A 99 -10.74 -2.30 -12.12
CA GLN A 99 -12.05 -2.09 -11.53
C GLN A 99 -11.98 -1.74 -10.03
N TRP A 100 -13.01 -1.06 -9.56
CA TRP A 100 -13.28 -0.89 -8.15
C TRP A 100 -14.35 -1.88 -7.70
N LEU A 101 -14.02 -2.73 -6.73
CA LEU A 101 -14.96 -3.66 -6.10
C LEU A 101 -15.62 -2.94 -4.92
N LEU A 102 -16.81 -2.42 -5.13
CA LEU A 102 -17.50 -1.54 -4.18
C LEU A 102 -18.39 -2.30 -3.19
N LYS A 103 -18.54 -3.61 -3.37
CA LYS A 103 -19.40 -4.48 -2.53
C LYS A 103 -18.66 -5.75 -2.14
N ALA A 104 -18.92 -6.24 -0.93
CA ALA A 104 -18.37 -7.50 -0.43
C ALA A 104 -18.63 -8.68 -1.40
N THR A 105 -19.81 -8.75 -1.99
CA THR A 105 -20.14 -9.79 -2.98
C THR A 105 -19.26 -9.76 -4.22
N GLN A 106 -18.79 -8.60 -4.66
CA GLN A 106 -17.87 -8.47 -5.78
C GLN A 106 -16.46 -8.94 -5.40
N VAL A 107 -15.98 -8.58 -4.19
CA VAL A 107 -14.70 -9.04 -3.65
C VAL A 107 -14.68 -10.56 -3.53
N VAL A 108 -15.73 -11.13 -2.93
CA VAL A 108 -15.88 -12.60 -2.81
C VAL A 108 -15.91 -13.26 -4.19
N ALA A 109 -16.64 -12.71 -5.15
CA ALA A 109 -16.76 -13.29 -6.50
C ALA A 109 -15.42 -13.35 -7.23
N VAL A 110 -14.61 -12.27 -7.20
CA VAL A 110 -13.27 -12.23 -7.82
C VAL A 110 -12.34 -13.24 -7.14
N SER A 111 -12.34 -13.28 -5.81
CA SER A 111 -11.55 -14.24 -5.06
C SER A 111 -11.97 -15.69 -5.35
N ALA A 112 -13.27 -15.98 -5.35
CA ALA A 112 -13.82 -17.30 -5.63
C ALA A 112 -13.47 -17.80 -7.03
N GLN A 113 -13.49 -16.93 -8.04
CA GLN A 113 -13.09 -17.27 -9.40
C GLN A 113 -11.63 -17.73 -9.45
N THR A 114 -10.73 -16.99 -8.82
CA THR A 114 -9.30 -17.35 -8.75
C THR A 114 -9.10 -18.67 -7.99
N GLN A 115 -9.74 -18.83 -6.84
CA GLN A 115 -9.67 -20.06 -6.04
C GLN A 115 -10.20 -21.27 -6.80
N GLY A 116 -11.35 -21.15 -7.48
CA GLY A 116 -11.95 -22.23 -8.28
C GLY A 116 -11.00 -22.69 -9.37
N ARG A 117 -10.48 -21.76 -10.18
CA ARG A 117 -9.53 -22.04 -11.25
C ARG A 117 -8.27 -22.73 -10.75
N LEU A 118 -7.71 -22.30 -9.64
CA LEU A 118 -6.52 -22.90 -9.06
C LEU A 118 -6.76 -24.32 -8.53
N ARG A 119 -7.90 -24.55 -7.86
CA ARG A 119 -8.30 -25.89 -7.40
C ARG A 119 -8.46 -26.86 -8.58
N GLU A 120 -9.12 -26.43 -9.65
CA GLU A 120 -9.26 -27.23 -10.89
C GLU A 120 -7.92 -27.61 -11.51
N GLN A 121 -6.89 -26.77 -11.34
CA GLN A 121 -5.54 -27.02 -11.82
C GLN A 121 -4.67 -27.82 -10.84
N GLY A 122 -5.20 -28.24 -9.70
CA GLY A 122 -4.47 -29.03 -8.69
C GLY A 122 -3.55 -28.22 -7.81
N PHE A 123 -3.92 -26.98 -7.50
CA PHE A 123 -3.16 -26.10 -6.61
C PHE A 123 -2.91 -26.73 -5.24
N ALA A 124 -1.66 -26.68 -4.78
CA ALA A 124 -1.25 -27.17 -3.47
C ALA A 124 -0.56 -26.08 -2.64
N THR A 125 0.25 -25.21 -3.26
CA THR A 125 1.00 -24.20 -2.54
C THR A 125 1.37 -22.99 -3.41
N THR A 126 1.79 -21.92 -2.76
CA THR A 126 2.44 -20.76 -3.39
C THR A 126 3.85 -20.61 -2.82
N THR A 127 4.84 -20.53 -3.67
CA THR A 127 6.19 -20.09 -3.30
C THR A 127 6.38 -18.63 -3.65
N ILE A 128 7.17 -17.92 -2.86
CA ILE A 128 7.45 -16.49 -3.06
C ILE A 128 8.96 -16.33 -3.17
N PRO A 129 9.52 -16.42 -4.39
CA PRO A 129 10.98 -16.37 -4.60
C PRO A 129 11.58 -15.01 -4.27
N ASP A 130 10.83 -13.92 -4.46
CA ASP A 130 11.28 -12.57 -4.13
C ASP A 130 10.11 -11.69 -3.68
N TYR A 131 10.36 -10.82 -2.70
CA TYR A 131 9.38 -9.85 -2.22
C TYR A 131 10.05 -8.59 -1.66
N SER A 132 9.29 -7.52 -1.60
CA SER A 132 9.66 -6.25 -0.97
C SER A 132 8.52 -5.72 -0.12
N VAL A 133 8.83 -5.20 1.05
CA VAL A 133 7.88 -4.50 1.93
C VAL A 133 8.25 -3.04 1.99
N MET A 134 7.30 -2.16 1.70
CA MET A 134 7.44 -0.72 1.79
C MET A 134 6.47 -0.17 2.82
N VAL A 135 6.98 0.41 3.89
CA VAL A 135 6.16 1.07 4.91
C VAL A 135 6.16 2.57 4.64
N TYR A 136 4.98 3.14 4.38
CA TYR A 136 4.79 4.57 4.15
C TYR A 136 4.66 5.34 5.45
N ASN A 137 3.91 4.77 6.42
CA ASN A 137 3.64 5.32 7.73
C ASN A 137 3.05 4.24 8.65
N GLN A 138 2.56 4.62 9.83
CA GLN A 138 1.98 3.68 10.81
C GLN A 138 0.67 3.00 10.34
N ALA A 139 0.03 3.53 9.31
CA ALA A 139 -1.28 3.06 8.84
C ALA A 139 -1.29 2.60 7.37
N GLY A 140 -0.18 2.72 6.65
CA GLY A 140 -0.09 2.38 5.24
C GLY A 140 1.22 1.69 4.88
N ALA A 141 1.13 0.64 4.08
CA ALA A 141 2.26 -0.11 3.55
C ALA A 141 1.93 -0.69 2.17
N ALA A 142 2.95 -1.16 1.47
CA ALA A 142 2.76 -2.01 0.29
C ALA A 142 3.66 -3.24 0.36
N ILE A 143 3.23 -4.30 -0.28
CA ILE A 143 4.04 -5.50 -0.52
C ILE A 143 4.03 -5.81 -2.00
N GLU A 144 5.21 -5.91 -2.57
CA GLU A 144 5.40 -6.50 -3.90
C GLU A 144 5.95 -7.91 -3.74
N ALA A 145 5.39 -8.86 -4.47
CA ALA A 145 5.83 -10.25 -4.39
C ALA A 145 5.72 -10.94 -5.74
N ILE A 146 6.69 -11.79 -6.04
CA ILE A 146 6.58 -12.79 -7.11
C ILE A 146 5.93 -14.01 -6.50
N MET A 147 4.79 -14.42 -7.04
CA MET A 147 4.01 -15.57 -6.58
C MET A 147 4.04 -16.68 -7.61
N SER A 148 4.72 -17.77 -7.31
CA SER A 148 4.70 -19.00 -8.09
C SER A 148 3.72 -19.98 -7.44
N ARG A 149 2.63 -20.27 -8.12
CA ARG A 149 1.56 -21.19 -7.67
C ARG A 149 1.82 -22.57 -8.19
N CYS A 150 1.92 -23.56 -7.30
CA CYS A 150 2.41 -24.89 -7.63
C CYS A 150 1.42 -25.98 -7.24
N ARG A 151 1.53 -27.12 -7.97
CA ARG A 151 0.88 -28.39 -7.64
C ARG A 151 1.65 -29.12 -6.54
N ALA A 152 1.08 -30.23 -6.05
CA ALA A 152 1.71 -31.05 -5.02
C ALA A 152 3.03 -31.72 -5.46
N ASP A 153 3.21 -31.94 -6.76
CA ASP A 153 4.44 -32.47 -7.35
C ASP A 153 5.53 -31.40 -7.58
N GLY A 154 5.24 -30.13 -7.21
CA GLY A 154 6.14 -29.00 -7.38
C GLY A 154 6.07 -28.34 -8.77
N SER A 155 5.29 -28.87 -9.73
CA SER A 155 5.13 -28.24 -11.04
C SER A 155 4.38 -26.91 -10.90
N GLU A 156 4.85 -25.88 -11.60
CA GLU A 156 4.25 -24.55 -11.60
C GLU A 156 2.96 -24.53 -12.41
N ILE A 157 1.92 -23.92 -11.85
CA ILE A 157 0.64 -23.64 -12.52
C ILE A 157 0.73 -22.29 -13.24
N GLU A 158 1.16 -21.27 -12.50
CA GLU A 158 1.31 -19.91 -12.98
C GLU A 158 2.26 -19.13 -12.09
N ARG A 159 2.86 -18.07 -12.65
CA ARG A 159 3.66 -17.11 -11.92
C ARG A 159 3.17 -15.70 -12.21
N GLN A 160 3.09 -14.89 -11.17
CA GLN A 160 2.63 -13.51 -11.25
C GLN A 160 3.51 -12.64 -10.37
N VAL A 161 3.76 -11.40 -10.80
CA VAL A 161 4.15 -10.34 -9.90
C VAL A 161 2.89 -9.63 -9.43
N VAL A 162 2.81 -9.38 -8.13
CA VAL A 162 1.64 -8.78 -7.49
C VAL A 162 2.10 -7.66 -6.56
N HIS A 163 1.46 -6.51 -6.69
CA HIS A 163 1.54 -5.41 -5.73
C HIS A 163 0.29 -5.40 -4.88
N PHE A 164 0.45 -5.44 -3.56
CA PHE A 164 -0.60 -5.29 -2.56
C PHE A 164 -0.47 -3.93 -1.90
N GLU A 165 -1.49 -3.12 -2.00
CA GLU A 165 -1.65 -1.90 -1.20
C GLU A 165 -2.34 -2.27 0.11
N LEU A 166 -1.77 -1.84 1.24
CA LEU A 166 -2.23 -2.22 2.58
C LEU A 166 -2.59 -0.99 3.41
N ALA A 167 -3.68 -1.09 4.16
CA ALA A 167 -4.05 -0.10 5.17
C ALA A 167 -4.32 -0.78 6.52
N ARG A 168 -3.98 -0.08 7.59
CA ARG A 168 -4.34 -0.47 8.95
C ARG A 168 -5.71 0.11 9.28
N GLU A 169 -6.70 -0.75 9.41
CA GLU A 169 -8.04 -0.44 9.84
C GLU A 169 -8.22 -0.73 11.35
N PRO A 170 -9.34 -0.34 12.00
CA PRO A 170 -9.59 -0.65 13.40
C PRO A 170 -9.53 -2.15 13.75
N VAL A 171 -9.74 -3.01 12.77
CA VAL A 171 -9.73 -4.48 12.89
C VAL A 171 -8.38 -5.12 12.48
N GLY A 172 -7.35 -4.31 12.21
CA GLY A 172 -6.02 -4.76 11.80
C GLY A 172 -5.68 -4.41 10.36
N TRP A 173 -4.61 -4.98 9.84
CA TRP A 173 -4.18 -4.77 8.46
C TRP A 173 -5.18 -5.36 7.46
N ARG A 174 -5.36 -4.66 6.34
CA ARG A 174 -6.24 -5.05 5.24
C ARG A 174 -5.60 -4.71 3.90
N VAL A 175 -5.86 -5.56 2.90
CA VAL A 175 -5.56 -5.27 1.49
C VAL A 175 -6.64 -4.33 0.96
N ILE A 176 -6.24 -3.16 0.48
CA ILE A 176 -7.11 -2.13 -0.10
C ILE A 176 -6.92 -2.00 -1.62
N GLY A 177 -5.84 -2.57 -2.15
CA GLY A 177 -5.53 -2.57 -3.58
C GLY A 177 -4.71 -3.80 -3.98
N ILE A 178 -4.97 -4.32 -5.17
CA ILE A 178 -4.20 -5.42 -5.77
C ILE A 178 -3.96 -5.09 -7.24
N GLN A 179 -2.69 -5.12 -7.65
CA GLN A 179 -2.27 -5.01 -9.03
C GLN A 179 -1.43 -6.25 -9.39
N SER A 180 -1.78 -6.94 -10.47
CA SER A 180 -1.08 -8.16 -10.85
C SER A 180 -0.94 -8.34 -12.34
N ILE A 181 0.17 -8.96 -12.74
CA ILE A 181 0.42 -9.37 -14.10
C ILE A 181 1.20 -10.69 -14.10
N SER A 182 0.98 -11.52 -15.14
CA SER A 182 1.81 -12.71 -15.36
C SER A 182 3.26 -12.30 -15.61
N SER A 183 4.20 -13.00 -14.99
CA SER A 183 5.63 -12.75 -15.09
C SER A 183 6.37 -14.08 -15.10
N ALA A 184 7.45 -14.18 -15.87
CA ALA A 184 8.37 -15.32 -15.85
C ALA A 184 9.61 -15.03 -14.97
N ALA A 185 9.67 -13.84 -14.34
CA ALA A 185 10.82 -13.41 -13.56
C ALA A 185 10.92 -14.10 -12.20
N ASP A 186 12.15 -14.24 -11.71
CA ASP A 186 12.47 -14.71 -10.36
C ASP A 186 12.88 -13.56 -9.42
N ALA A 187 13.07 -12.34 -9.96
CA ALA A 187 13.46 -11.15 -9.19
C ALA A 187 12.55 -9.97 -9.51
N LEU A 188 12.17 -9.20 -8.50
CA LEU A 188 11.29 -8.02 -8.61
C LEU A 188 11.85 -6.94 -9.54
N THR A 189 13.18 -6.79 -9.58
CA THR A 189 13.85 -5.79 -10.42
C THR A 189 13.57 -5.89 -11.92
N VAL A 190 13.07 -7.03 -12.37
CA VAL A 190 12.74 -7.33 -13.79
C VAL A 190 11.33 -7.92 -13.97
N ALA A 191 10.54 -7.94 -12.91
CA ALA A 191 9.24 -8.63 -12.90
C ALA A 191 8.11 -7.80 -13.54
N TRP A 192 8.16 -6.49 -13.39
CA TRP A 192 7.18 -5.58 -13.99
C TRP A 192 7.59 -5.23 -15.42
N PRO A 193 6.64 -5.22 -16.39
CA PRO A 193 6.93 -4.74 -17.73
C PRO A 193 7.25 -3.24 -17.68
N GLY A 194 8.39 -2.87 -18.27
CA GLY A 194 8.83 -1.48 -18.44
C GLY A 194 8.08 -0.76 -19.56
#